data_ad8035cf91f9cc9e20a42d41e951e278
#
_entry.id   ad8035cf91f9cc9e20a42d41e951e278
#
_cell.length_a   1.000
_cell.length_b   1.000
_cell.length_c   1.000
_cell.angle_alpha   90.00
_cell.angle_beta   90.00
_cell.angle_gamma   90.00
#
_symmetry.space_group_name_H-M   'P 1'
#
loop_
_entity.id
_entity.type
_entity.pdbx_description
1 polymer ?
#
loop_
_entity_poly.entity_id
_entity_poly.type
_entity_poly.pdbx_seq_one_letter_code
_entity_poly.pdbx_strand_id
1 'polypeptide(L)'
;HLLSRRQRQMCIRDSSKSIILQQKMKTIGICSDHAGFELKQYVKGWLETKGWEYKDFGTYTTESCDYADFAHPLALAVEAGECYPGIAICGSGEGISMTLNKHQGIRAALCWTAEIAHLARQHNDANVLVMPGRFISTEEADMIMREFFSTQFEGGRHQKRIDKIPVR
;
A
#
# COMPACT_ATOMS: atom_id res chain seq x y z
N HIS A 1 14.02 -30.53 24.56
CA HIS A 1 13.30 -29.30 24.93
C HIS A 1 12.01 -29.19 24.12
N LEU A 2 10.91 -29.65 24.71
CA LEU A 2 9.59 -29.51 24.10
C LEU A 2 9.06 -28.08 24.39
N LEU A 3 8.86 -27.30 23.33
CA LEU A 3 8.21 -26.00 23.41
C LEU A 3 6.81 -26.15 24.05
N SER A 4 6.44 -25.23 24.96
CA SER A 4 5.15 -25.27 25.63
C SER A 4 4.00 -25.17 24.59
N ARG A 5 2.79 -25.70 24.92
CA ARG A 5 1.60 -25.60 24.06
C ARG A 5 1.32 -24.15 23.61
N ARG A 6 1.58 -23.19 24.49
CA ARG A 6 1.39 -21.76 24.24
C ARG A 6 2.40 -21.21 23.21
N GLN A 7 3.67 -21.64 23.28
CA GLN A 7 4.70 -21.27 22.29
C GLN A 7 4.47 -21.93 20.94
N ARG A 8 3.98 -23.18 20.87
CA ARG A 8 3.59 -23.82 19.61
C ARG A 8 2.38 -23.13 18.98
N GLN A 9 1.37 -22.71 19.75
CA GLN A 9 0.23 -21.95 19.22
C GLN A 9 0.60 -20.55 18.76
N MET A 10 1.58 -19.88 19.39
CA MET A 10 2.11 -18.60 18.93
C MET A 10 2.88 -18.75 17.60
N CYS A 11 3.77 -19.74 17.50
CA CYS A 11 4.50 -20.00 16.23
C CYS A 11 3.57 -20.39 15.08
N ILE A 12 2.52 -21.17 15.32
CA ILE A 12 1.53 -21.56 14.31
C ILE A 12 0.66 -20.37 13.90
N ARG A 13 0.32 -19.47 14.83
CA ARG A 13 -0.43 -18.25 14.53
C ARG A 13 0.38 -17.25 13.70
N ASP A 14 1.67 -17.10 13.98
CA ASP A 14 2.56 -16.20 13.21
C ASP A 14 2.87 -16.76 11.83
N SER A 15 3.12 -18.05 11.71
CA SER A 15 3.38 -18.69 10.40
C SER A 15 2.11 -18.74 9.53
N SER A 16 0.94 -19.01 10.10
CA SER A 16 -0.32 -19.01 9.34
C SER A 16 -0.76 -17.60 8.92
N LYS A 17 -0.51 -16.57 9.73
CA LYS A 17 -0.76 -15.17 9.35
C LYS A 17 0.17 -14.71 8.24
N SER A 18 1.45 -15.08 8.27
CA SER A 18 2.40 -14.75 7.20
C SER A 18 2.08 -15.50 5.90
N ILE A 19 1.64 -16.74 5.97
CA ILE A 19 1.23 -17.56 4.81
C ILE A 19 -0.06 -17.01 4.18
N ILE A 20 -1.04 -16.59 4.98
CA ILE A 20 -2.30 -15.99 4.46
C ILE A 20 -2.03 -14.62 3.81
N LEU A 21 -1.12 -13.82 4.36
CA LEU A 21 -0.68 -12.57 3.74
C LEU A 21 0.07 -12.82 2.42
N GLN A 22 0.98 -13.79 2.38
CA GLN A 22 1.71 -14.17 1.16
C GLN A 22 0.80 -14.72 0.06
N GLN A 23 -0.24 -15.48 0.40
CA GLN A 23 -1.20 -16.00 -0.58
C GLN A 23 -2.14 -14.94 -1.18
N LYS A 24 -2.32 -13.78 -0.52
CA LYS A 24 -3.14 -12.68 -1.02
C LYS A 24 -2.36 -11.60 -1.78
N MET A 25 -1.05 -11.54 -1.62
CA MET A 25 -0.24 -10.54 -2.30
C MET A 25 0.19 -11.03 -3.67
N LYS A 26 -0.28 -10.35 -4.68
CA LYS A 26 0.23 -10.39 -6.04
C LYS A 26 1.46 -9.48 -6.14
N THR A 27 2.00 -9.31 -7.33
CA THR A 27 3.00 -8.28 -7.60
C THR A 27 2.54 -6.92 -7.12
N ILE A 28 3.33 -6.22 -6.31
CA ILE A 28 3.01 -4.89 -5.79
C ILE A 28 3.24 -3.88 -6.89
N GLY A 29 2.26 -3.02 -7.16
CA GLY A 29 2.46 -1.89 -8.07
C GLY A 29 3.07 -0.70 -7.32
N ILE A 30 4.06 -0.02 -7.91
CA ILE A 30 4.63 1.18 -7.28
C ILE A 30 4.82 2.29 -8.31
N CYS A 31 4.48 3.52 -7.93
CA CYS A 31 4.77 4.71 -8.73
C CYS A 31 5.08 5.93 -7.85
N SER A 32 5.70 6.93 -8.46
CA SER A 32 5.85 8.25 -7.87
C SER A 32 5.97 9.33 -8.95
N ASP A 33 5.82 10.59 -8.56
CA ASP A 33 6.38 11.70 -9.31
C ASP A 33 7.84 11.96 -8.90
N HIS A 34 8.42 13.06 -9.41
CA HIS A 34 9.79 13.45 -9.09
C HIS A 34 9.99 13.75 -7.59
N ALA A 35 9.00 14.32 -6.92
CA ALA A 35 9.08 14.64 -5.49
C ALA A 35 9.00 13.39 -4.59
N GLY A 36 8.37 12.33 -5.07
CA GLY A 36 8.29 11.05 -4.38
C GLY A 36 9.39 10.06 -4.77
N PHE A 37 10.25 10.40 -5.73
CA PHE A 37 11.22 9.47 -6.30
C PHE A 37 12.19 8.88 -5.26
N GLU A 38 12.80 9.71 -4.42
CA GLU A 38 13.74 9.25 -3.39
C GLU A 38 13.08 8.27 -2.41
N LEU A 39 11.89 8.60 -1.92
CA LEU A 39 11.15 7.71 -1.04
C LEU A 39 10.75 6.41 -1.77
N LYS A 40 10.41 6.48 -3.06
CA LYS A 40 10.14 5.29 -3.86
C LYS A 40 11.35 4.35 -3.92
N GLN A 41 12.56 4.87 -4.08
CA GLN A 41 13.76 4.03 -4.06
C GLN A 41 13.95 3.32 -2.71
N TYR A 42 13.72 4.03 -1.61
CA TYR A 42 13.72 3.41 -0.28
C TYR A 42 12.67 2.29 -0.16
N VAL A 43 11.45 2.55 -0.62
CA VAL A 43 10.35 1.57 -0.60
C VAL A 43 10.68 0.33 -1.42
N LYS A 44 11.28 0.49 -2.60
CA LYS A 44 11.75 -0.64 -3.43
C LYS A 44 12.73 -1.53 -2.66
N GLY A 45 13.75 -0.93 -2.04
CA GLY A 45 14.70 -1.65 -1.18
C GLY A 45 14.01 -2.36 -0.01
N TRP A 46 13.01 -1.72 0.61
CA TRP A 46 12.22 -2.33 1.67
C TRP A 46 11.43 -3.56 1.19
N LEU A 47 10.80 -3.50 0.01
CA LEU A 47 10.10 -4.63 -0.60
C LEU A 47 11.06 -5.78 -0.92
N GLU A 48 12.24 -5.46 -1.44
CA GLU A 48 13.31 -6.44 -1.74
C GLU A 48 13.77 -7.19 -0.47
N THR A 49 13.91 -6.50 0.65
CA THR A 49 14.25 -7.15 1.94
C THR A 49 13.18 -8.14 2.42
N LYS A 50 11.94 -7.98 1.97
CA LYS A 50 10.83 -8.91 2.26
C LYS A 50 10.72 -10.06 1.25
N GLY A 51 11.49 -10.01 0.17
CA GLY A 51 11.36 -10.95 -0.94
C GLY A 51 10.06 -10.78 -1.73
N TRP A 52 9.48 -9.58 -1.73
CA TRP A 52 8.23 -9.29 -2.42
C TRP A 52 8.49 -8.71 -3.79
N GLU A 53 7.80 -9.25 -4.78
CA GLU A 53 7.87 -8.76 -6.16
C GLU A 53 7.11 -7.46 -6.34
N TYR A 54 7.66 -6.55 -7.12
CA TYR A 54 6.99 -5.29 -7.47
C TYR A 54 7.17 -4.94 -8.95
N LYS A 55 6.23 -4.15 -9.47
CA LYS A 55 6.29 -3.53 -10.80
C LYS A 55 6.32 -2.01 -10.64
N ASP A 56 7.38 -1.39 -11.13
CA ASP A 56 7.58 0.06 -11.09
C ASP A 56 6.98 0.71 -12.33
N PHE A 57 6.00 1.60 -12.13
CA PHE A 57 5.32 2.36 -13.17
C PHE A 57 5.93 3.75 -13.41
N GLY A 58 7.06 4.08 -12.77
CA GLY A 58 7.73 5.40 -12.87
C GLY A 58 7.34 6.31 -11.68
N THR A 59 7.88 7.58 -11.66
CA THR A 59 8.92 8.03 -12.59
C THR A 59 10.25 7.32 -12.34
N TYR A 60 11.20 7.47 -13.26
CA TYR A 60 12.52 6.83 -13.15
C TYR A 60 13.65 7.83 -12.94
N THR A 61 13.33 9.10 -12.81
CA THR A 61 14.28 10.21 -12.60
C THR A 61 13.74 11.22 -11.59
N THR A 62 14.61 12.16 -11.18
CA THR A 62 14.25 13.29 -10.32
C THR A 62 13.80 14.51 -11.12
N GLU A 63 13.75 14.43 -12.44
CA GLU A 63 13.27 15.52 -13.28
C GLU A 63 11.77 15.77 -13.10
N SER A 64 11.38 17.04 -13.13
CA SER A 64 9.99 17.45 -12.94
C SER A 64 9.05 16.72 -13.90
N CYS A 65 7.98 16.16 -13.37
CA CYS A 65 6.96 15.41 -14.10
C CYS A 65 5.61 15.49 -13.41
N ASP A 66 4.58 15.06 -14.11
CA ASP A 66 3.21 15.10 -13.62
C ASP A 66 2.82 13.76 -12.95
N TYR A 67 2.41 13.81 -11.69
CA TYR A 67 2.03 12.62 -10.92
C TYR A 67 0.92 11.80 -11.60
N ALA A 68 0.02 12.44 -12.33
CA ALA A 68 -1.10 11.77 -12.98
C ALA A 68 -0.65 10.77 -14.06
N ASP A 69 0.44 11.06 -14.77
CA ASP A 69 0.99 10.20 -15.82
C ASP A 69 1.44 8.83 -15.30
N PHE A 70 1.79 8.76 -14.00
CA PHE A 70 2.23 7.53 -13.34
C PHE A 70 1.12 6.89 -12.50
N ALA A 71 0.19 7.70 -11.99
CA ALA A 71 -0.93 7.23 -11.18
C ALA A 71 -1.95 6.44 -11.99
N HIS A 72 -2.31 6.91 -13.19
CA HIS A 72 -3.29 6.21 -14.02
C HIS A 72 -2.84 4.80 -14.43
N PRO A 73 -1.61 4.57 -14.91
CA PRO A 73 -1.13 3.21 -15.22
C PRO A 73 -1.16 2.28 -13.99
N LEU A 74 -0.76 2.77 -12.82
CA LEU A 74 -0.84 2.01 -11.58
C LEU A 74 -2.28 1.64 -11.25
N ALA A 75 -3.21 2.60 -11.30
CA ALA A 75 -4.61 2.37 -11.03
C ALA A 75 -5.21 1.29 -11.95
N LEU A 76 -4.95 1.39 -13.25
CA LEU A 76 -5.41 0.40 -14.23
C LEU A 76 -4.88 -1.01 -13.93
N ALA A 77 -3.61 -1.14 -13.55
CA ALA A 77 -3.02 -2.42 -13.18
C ALA A 77 -3.65 -3.02 -11.92
N VAL A 78 -3.97 -2.18 -10.92
CA VAL A 78 -4.67 -2.62 -9.70
C VAL A 78 -6.11 -3.02 -10.00
N GLU A 79 -6.84 -2.24 -10.80
CA GLU A 79 -8.21 -2.56 -11.22
C GLU A 79 -8.28 -3.86 -12.03
N ALA A 80 -7.30 -4.09 -12.91
CA ALA A 80 -7.19 -5.32 -13.70
C ALA A 80 -6.77 -6.54 -12.86
N GLY A 81 -6.35 -6.34 -11.62
CA GLY A 81 -5.85 -7.39 -10.75
C GLY A 81 -4.46 -7.90 -11.12
N GLU A 82 -3.71 -7.16 -11.93
CA GLU A 82 -2.30 -7.45 -12.24
C GLU A 82 -1.39 -7.14 -11.04
N CYS A 83 -1.70 -6.06 -10.31
CA CYS A 83 -1.00 -5.64 -9.11
C CYS A 83 -1.94 -5.57 -7.91
N TYR A 84 -1.43 -5.92 -6.72
CA TYR A 84 -2.13 -5.73 -5.45
C TYR A 84 -1.16 -5.93 -4.26
N PRO A 85 -1.14 -4.99 -3.30
CA PRO A 85 -1.68 -3.63 -3.39
C PRO A 85 -0.83 -2.72 -4.28
N GLY A 86 -1.28 -1.47 -4.45
CA GLY A 86 -0.48 -0.40 -5.03
C GLY A 86 0.18 0.45 -3.96
N ILE A 87 1.31 1.08 -4.30
CA ILE A 87 1.97 2.13 -3.51
C ILE A 87 2.22 3.32 -4.44
N ALA A 88 1.84 4.52 -4.01
CA ALA A 88 2.05 5.74 -4.77
C ALA A 88 2.58 6.87 -3.90
N ILE A 89 3.49 7.66 -4.42
CA ILE A 89 4.19 8.69 -3.65
C ILE A 89 4.31 9.96 -4.51
N CYS A 90 3.88 11.09 -3.97
CA CYS A 90 4.25 12.41 -4.51
C CYS A 90 4.65 13.34 -3.36
N GLY A 91 4.90 14.60 -3.61
CA GLY A 91 5.40 15.53 -2.59
C GLY A 91 4.53 15.58 -1.33
N SER A 92 3.26 15.93 -1.47
CA SER A 92 2.27 15.93 -0.38
C SER A 92 1.42 14.65 -0.32
N GLY A 93 1.46 13.82 -1.36
CA GLY A 93 0.55 12.68 -1.52
C GLY A 93 -0.84 13.05 -2.03
N GLU A 94 -1.20 14.33 -2.03
CA GLU A 94 -2.56 14.79 -2.34
C GLU A 94 -2.93 14.59 -3.81
N GLY A 95 -2.18 15.16 -4.74
CA GLY A 95 -2.50 15.10 -6.16
C GLY A 95 -2.54 13.68 -6.71
N ILE A 96 -1.57 12.84 -6.32
CA ILE A 96 -1.53 11.45 -6.76
C ILE A 96 -2.71 10.65 -6.16
N SER A 97 -3.10 10.93 -4.92
CA SER A 97 -4.26 10.33 -4.26
C SER A 97 -5.57 10.70 -4.96
N MET A 98 -5.74 11.99 -5.28
CA MET A 98 -6.91 12.48 -6.02
C MET A 98 -7.03 11.82 -7.39
N THR A 99 -5.91 11.67 -8.09
CA THR A 99 -5.87 11.02 -9.42
C THR A 99 -6.27 9.56 -9.32
N LEU A 100 -5.66 8.81 -8.41
CA LEU A 100 -5.95 7.39 -8.19
C LEU A 100 -7.43 7.15 -7.86
N ASN A 101 -8.02 7.97 -7.00
CA ASN A 101 -9.41 7.83 -6.57
C ASN A 101 -10.44 8.25 -7.63
N LYS A 102 -10.03 8.74 -8.81
CA LYS A 102 -10.92 8.88 -9.97
C LYS A 102 -11.28 7.54 -10.62
N HIS A 103 -10.49 6.51 -10.37
CA HIS A 103 -10.76 5.15 -10.82
C HIS A 103 -11.75 4.46 -9.87
N GLN A 104 -12.84 3.92 -10.41
CA GLN A 104 -13.94 3.35 -9.63
C GLN A 104 -13.53 2.19 -8.72
N GLY A 105 -12.56 1.39 -9.14
CA GLY A 105 -12.04 0.25 -8.37
C GLY A 105 -10.93 0.61 -7.40
N ILE A 106 -10.52 1.88 -7.30
CA ILE A 106 -9.42 2.32 -6.44
C ILE A 106 -9.94 2.95 -5.14
N ARG A 107 -9.37 2.49 -4.05
CA ARG A 107 -9.47 3.11 -2.72
C ARG A 107 -8.05 3.44 -2.26
N ALA A 108 -7.54 4.56 -2.76
CA ALA A 108 -6.24 5.07 -2.41
C ALA A 108 -6.32 5.86 -1.09
N ALA A 109 -5.51 5.48 -0.13
CA ALA A 109 -5.48 6.09 1.18
C ALA A 109 -4.18 6.86 1.38
N LEU A 110 -4.30 8.17 1.55
CA LEU A 110 -3.18 9.03 1.94
C LEU A 110 -2.89 8.82 3.43
N CYS A 111 -1.73 8.22 3.72
CA CYS A 111 -1.31 7.87 5.07
C CYS A 111 -0.01 8.60 5.42
N TRP A 112 -0.05 9.37 6.51
CA TRP A 112 1.10 10.10 7.04
C TRP A 112 1.51 9.63 8.45
N THR A 113 0.77 8.67 9.01
CA THR A 113 1.10 7.97 10.25
C THR A 113 0.75 6.49 10.14
N ALA A 114 1.39 5.67 10.96
CA ALA A 114 1.10 4.23 11.05
C ALA A 114 -0.37 3.96 11.45
N GLU A 115 -0.93 4.77 12.36
CA GLU A 115 -2.32 4.63 12.79
C GLU A 115 -3.30 4.85 11.64
N ILE A 116 -3.09 5.87 10.79
CA ILE A 116 -3.94 6.12 9.62
C ILE A 116 -3.83 4.97 8.62
N ALA A 117 -2.64 4.41 8.41
CA ALA A 117 -2.44 3.25 7.54
C ALA A 117 -3.18 2.01 8.06
N HIS A 118 -3.14 1.78 9.36
CA HIS A 118 -3.91 0.72 10.02
C HIS A 118 -5.41 0.87 9.75
N LEU A 119 -5.96 2.06 10.02
CA LEU A 119 -7.39 2.34 9.83
C LEU A 119 -7.82 2.26 8.36
N ALA A 120 -6.98 2.73 7.44
CA ALA A 120 -7.24 2.65 6.00
C ALA A 120 -7.43 1.19 5.54
N ARG A 121 -6.66 0.26 6.09
CA ARG A 121 -6.83 -1.16 5.82
C ARG A 121 -8.01 -1.74 6.59
N GLN A 122 -8.05 -1.53 7.89
CA GLN A 122 -9.05 -2.15 8.78
C GLN A 122 -10.48 -1.75 8.41
N HIS A 123 -10.70 -0.48 8.10
CA HIS A 123 -12.03 0.07 7.87
C HIS A 123 -12.40 0.26 6.40
N ASN A 124 -11.44 0.58 5.54
CA ASN A 124 -11.71 0.97 4.16
C ASN A 124 -11.20 -0.03 3.12
N ASP A 125 -10.53 -1.09 3.55
CA ASP A 125 -9.91 -2.06 2.64
C ASP A 125 -9.14 -1.35 1.51
N ALA A 126 -8.35 -0.33 1.87
CA ALA A 126 -7.59 0.44 0.90
C ALA A 126 -6.71 -0.48 0.06
N ASN A 127 -6.76 -0.33 -1.25
CA ASN A 127 -5.98 -1.15 -2.19
C ASN A 127 -4.78 -0.40 -2.79
N VAL A 128 -4.63 0.89 -2.48
CA VAL A 128 -3.42 1.67 -2.78
C VAL A 128 -3.03 2.49 -1.56
N LEU A 129 -1.79 2.32 -1.12
CA LEU A 129 -1.16 3.16 -0.11
C LEU A 129 -0.56 4.39 -0.78
N VAL A 130 -0.92 5.58 -0.32
CA VAL A 130 -0.30 6.84 -0.76
C VAL A 130 0.49 7.45 0.38
N MET A 131 1.72 7.88 0.11
CA MET A 131 2.58 8.51 1.11
C MET A 131 3.07 9.89 0.65
N PRO A 132 3.17 10.88 1.60
CA PRO A 132 3.64 12.23 1.30
C PRO A 132 5.18 12.31 1.39
N GLY A 133 5.88 12.12 0.29
CA GLY A 133 7.34 11.95 0.25
C GLY A 133 8.17 13.08 0.84
N ARG A 134 7.62 14.32 0.87
CA ARG A 134 8.30 15.48 1.44
C ARG A 134 7.98 15.73 2.93
N PHE A 135 7.05 14.97 3.51
CA PHE A 135 6.52 15.25 4.85
C PHE A 135 6.71 14.09 5.83
N ILE A 136 7.29 12.99 5.40
CA ILE A 136 7.61 11.86 6.27
C ILE A 136 9.06 11.41 6.09
N SER A 137 9.65 10.89 7.16
CA SER A 137 10.96 10.23 7.14
C SER A 137 10.87 8.80 6.59
N THR A 138 12.02 8.20 6.32
CA THR A 138 12.07 6.77 5.94
C THR A 138 11.62 5.87 7.09
N GLU A 139 11.87 6.26 8.34
CA GLU A 139 11.43 5.54 9.54
C GLU A 139 9.90 5.58 9.68
N GLU A 140 9.28 6.74 9.43
CA GLU A 140 7.83 6.88 9.39
C GLU A 140 7.22 6.06 8.26
N ALA A 141 7.84 6.09 7.08
CA ALA A 141 7.41 5.27 5.93
C ALA A 141 7.48 3.76 6.25
N ASP A 142 8.53 3.30 6.94
CA ASP A 142 8.65 1.91 7.39
C ASP A 142 7.47 1.52 8.31
N MET A 143 7.15 2.35 9.29
CA MET A 143 6.03 2.10 10.21
C MET A 143 4.69 2.10 9.49
N ILE A 144 4.46 3.04 8.57
CA ILE A 144 3.26 3.12 7.73
C ILE A 144 3.10 1.85 6.90
N MET A 145 4.15 1.43 6.20
CA MET A 145 4.12 0.22 5.37
C MET A 145 3.89 -1.04 6.21
N ARG A 146 4.55 -1.18 7.38
CA ARG A 146 4.32 -2.32 8.27
C ARG A 146 2.86 -2.45 8.66
N GLU A 147 2.22 -1.36 9.07
CA GLU A 147 0.80 -1.37 9.43
C GLU A 147 -0.10 -1.66 8.22
N PHE A 148 0.16 -1.02 7.08
CA PHE A 148 -0.63 -1.24 5.88
C PHE A 148 -0.60 -2.70 5.42
N PHE A 149 0.57 -3.32 5.39
CA PHE A 149 0.72 -4.69 4.91
C PHE A 149 0.33 -5.77 5.93
N SER A 150 0.31 -5.46 7.22
CA SER A 150 -0.05 -6.42 8.28
C SER A 150 -1.51 -6.38 8.70
N THR A 151 -2.24 -5.30 8.39
CA THR A 151 -3.62 -5.11 8.82
C THR A 151 -4.61 -5.73 7.83
N GLN A 152 -5.52 -6.54 8.37
CA GLN A 152 -6.60 -7.13 7.58
C GLN A 152 -7.85 -6.25 7.62
N PHE A 153 -8.67 -6.35 6.58
CA PHE A 153 -9.97 -5.72 6.55
C PHE A 153 -10.91 -6.36 7.57
N GLU A 154 -11.57 -5.55 8.37
CA GLU A 154 -12.49 -6.01 9.41
C GLU A 154 -13.81 -6.52 8.83
N GLY A 155 -14.25 -6.00 7.68
CA GLY A 155 -15.52 -6.36 7.06
C GLY A 155 -16.74 -5.79 7.80
N GLY A 156 -17.80 -6.57 7.90
CA GLY A 156 -18.99 -6.19 8.66
C GLY A 156 -19.62 -4.88 8.16
N ARG A 157 -19.88 -3.95 9.10
CA ARG A 157 -20.49 -2.64 8.79
C ARG A 157 -19.68 -1.79 7.80
N HIS A 158 -18.36 -2.03 7.70
CA HIS A 158 -17.50 -1.26 6.81
C HIS A 158 -17.72 -1.64 5.34
N GLN A 159 -18.03 -2.89 5.02
CA GLN A 159 -18.30 -3.32 3.66
C GLN A 159 -19.44 -2.53 3.03
N LYS A 160 -20.54 -2.35 3.76
CA LYS A 160 -21.70 -1.56 3.29
C LYS A 160 -21.34 -0.11 2.95
N ARG A 161 -20.37 0.47 3.64
CA ARG A 161 -19.88 1.83 3.37
C ARG A 161 -18.99 1.87 2.14
N ILE A 162 -18.07 0.91 2.01
CA ILE A 162 -17.19 0.77 0.84
C ILE A 162 -18.00 0.61 -0.44
N ASP A 163 -19.05 -0.19 -0.43
CA ASP A 163 -19.93 -0.45 -1.59
C ASP A 163 -20.64 0.81 -2.12
N LYS A 164 -20.62 1.91 -1.35
CA LYS A 164 -21.20 3.19 -1.72
C LYS A 164 -20.16 4.22 -2.21
N ILE A 165 -18.87 3.90 -2.19
CA ILE A 165 -17.81 4.82 -2.65
C ILE A 165 -17.87 5.01 -4.18
N PRO A 166 -18.04 3.95 -5.02
CA PRO A 166 -18.11 4.14 -6.45
C PRO A 166 -19.33 4.98 -6.86
N VAL A 167 -19.12 5.88 -7.82
CA VAL A 167 -20.20 6.71 -8.39
C VAL A 167 -21.09 5.81 -9.23
N ARG A 168 -22.40 5.94 -9.04
CA ARG A 168 -23.44 5.17 -9.75
C ARG A 168 -24.06 6.02 -10.86
#